data_ce1a217f43ba3ccef9d7323912551c7c
#
_entry.id   ce1a217f43ba3ccef9d7323912551c7c
#
_cell.length_a   1.000
_cell.length_b   1.000
_cell.length_c   1.000
_cell.angle_alpha   90.00
_cell.angle_beta   90.00
_cell.angle_gamma   90.00
#
_symmetry.space_group_name_H-M   'P 1'
#
loop_
_entity.id
_entity.type
_entity.pdbx_description
1 polymer ?
#
loop_
_entity_poly.entity_id
_entity_poly.type
_entity_poly.pdbx_seq_one_letter_code
_entity_poly.pdbx_strand_id
1 'polypeptide(L)'
;MRTKLSICIAACAALASTCDAAALLVPPPVLDLPRETVLRTAVFAGGCFWGVELVFEHVQGVRDVVSGYAGGKNYMAHYAAVAGGTTGHAESVEVLYDPRQISYGQLLRVFFSVAHDPTQLNRQGPDEGPQYRSTIFFADEAEERIAREYIRQLDAANVFEAPIVTTLEPNRGFFRAEAEHQDYATRNPRQRYIVLNDLPKLANLRRLFPDLYTARAPRER
;
A
#
# COMPACT_ATOMS: atom_id res chain seq x y z
N MET A 1 -42.60 -39.03 -40.59
CA MET A 1 -42.53 -37.86 -39.68
C MET A 1 -41.30 -38.02 -38.82
N ARG A 2 -40.26 -37.22 -39.06
CA ARG A 2 -39.01 -37.21 -38.26
C ARG A 2 -38.95 -35.88 -37.51
N THR A 3 -39.13 -35.93 -36.21
CA THR A 3 -39.08 -34.78 -35.29
C THR A 3 -37.61 -34.42 -35.03
N LYS A 4 -37.20 -33.23 -35.41
CA LYS A 4 -35.87 -32.70 -35.09
C LYS A 4 -35.91 -32.04 -33.71
N LEU A 5 -35.15 -32.61 -32.78
CA LEU A 5 -34.96 -32.04 -31.45
C LEU A 5 -33.80 -31.02 -31.53
N SER A 6 -34.14 -29.73 -31.39
CA SER A 6 -33.13 -28.66 -31.32
C SER A 6 -32.66 -28.53 -29.88
N ILE A 7 -31.40 -28.80 -29.61
CA ILE A 7 -30.76 -28.57 -28.32
C ILE A 7 -30.21 -27.15 -28.33
N CYS A 8 -30.84 -26.26 -27.55
CA CYS A 8 -30.29 -24.94 -27.24
C CYS A 8 -29.22 -25.08 -26.16
N ILE A 9 -27.96 -24.92 -26.55
CA ILE A 9 -26.85 -24.80 -25.59
C ILE A 9 -26.83 -23.34 -25.11
N ALA A 10 -27.29 -23.09 -23.90
CA ALA A 10 -27.11 -21.80 -23.25
C ALA A 10 -25.65 -21.69 -22.76
N ALA A 11 -24.86 -20.87 -23.43
CA ALA A 11 -23.52 -20.49 -22.97
C ALA A 11 -23.65 -19.55 -21.77
N CYS A 12 -23.45 -20.09 -20.56
CA CYS A 12 -23.28 -19.27 -19.36
C CYS A 12 -21.90 -18.63 -19.42
N ALA A 13 -21.81 -17.38 -19.88
CA ALA A 13 -20.63 -16.55 -19.73
C ALA A 13 -20.47 -16.20 -18.24
N ALA A 14 -19.60 -16.89 -17.53
CA ALA A 14 -19.15 -16.50 -16.21
C ALA A 14 -18.40 -15.17 -16.33
N LEU A 15 -19.07 -14.08 -16.00
CA LEU A 15 -18.42 -12.80 -15.72
C LEU A 15 -17.59 -13.00 -14.46
N ALA A 16 -16.28 -13.19 -14.63
CA ALA A 16 -15.32 -13.05 -13.54
C ALA A 16 -15.38 -11.60 -13.08
N SER A 17 -16.19 -11.32 -12.05
CA SER A 17 -16.08 -10.07 -11.28
C SER A 17 -14.68 -10.05 -10.70
N THR A 18 -13.79 -9.28 -11.30
CA THR A 18 -12.60 -8.80 -10.60
C THR A 18 -13.13 -7.90 -9.49
N CYS A 19 -13.19 -8.44 -8.27
CA CYS A 19 -13.44 -7.67 -7.08
C CYS A 19 -12.21 -6.79 -6.85
N ASP A 20 -12.15 -5.68 -7.60
CA ASP A 20 -11.27 -4.59 -7.29
C ASP A 20 -11.87 -3.97 -6.02
N ALA A 21 -11.23 -4.18 -4.87
CA ALA A 21 -11.69 -3.58 -3.62
C ALA A 21 -11.72 -2.07 -3.85
N ALA A 22 -12.92 -1.53 -4.03
CA ALA A 22 -13.11 -0.13 -4.36
C ALA A 22 -12.46 0.70 -3.25
N ALA A 23 -11.45 1.50 -3.59
CA ALA A 23 -10.77 2.35 -2.63
C ALA A 23 -11.79 3.19 -1.85
N LEU A 24 -11.75 3.07 -0.54
CA LEU A 24 -12.73 3.62 0.40
C LEU A 24 -12.08 4.73 1.21
N LEU A 25 -12.74 5.88 1.27
CA LEU A 25 -12.29 6.96 2.16
C LEU A 25 -12.59 6.57 3.60
N VAL A 26 -11.58 6.04 4.31
CA VAL A 26 -11.74 5.68 5.72
C VAL A 26 -11.84 6.93 6.62
N PRO A 27 -12.51 6.85 7.80
CA PRO A 27 -12.57 7.98 8.73
C PRO A 27 -11.18 8.40 9.21
N PRO A 28 -10.98 9.66 9.62
CA PRO A 28 -9.69 10.09 10.17
C PRO A 28 -9.41 9.39 11.50
N PRO A 29 -8.13 9.17 11.86
CA PRO A 29 -7.78 8.63 13.17
C PRO A 29 -8.16 9.60 14.30
N VAL A 30 -8.58 9.07 15.45
CA VAL A 30 -8.90 9.85 16.67
C VAL A 30 -7.64 10.27 17.42
N LEU A 31 -6.56 9.49 17.26
CA LEU A 31 -5.26 9.77 17.85
C LEU A 31 -4.24 10.09 16.76
N ASP A 32 -3.35 11.01 17.04
CA ASP A 32 -2.26 11.38 16.16
C ASP A 32 -1.02 11.79 16.96
N LEU A 33 0.14 11.84 16.27
CA LEU A 33 1.35 12.41 16.86
C LEU A 33 1.21 13.91 17.05
N PRO A 34 1.85 14.48 18.09
CA PRO A 34 1.95 15.92 18.22
C PRO A 34 2.66 16.51 17.00
N ARG A 35 2.28 17.75 16.64
CA ARG A 35 2.97 18.46 15.56
C ARG A 35 4.41 18.75 15.95
N GLU A 36 5.33 18.33 15.13
CA GLU A 36 6.77 18.59 15.27
C GLU A 36 7.27 19.45 14.12
N THR A 37 8.45 20.06 14.32
CA THR A 37 9.10 20.89 13.30
C THR A 37 10.18 20.19 12.52
N VAL A 38 10.60 19.00 12.98
CA VAL A 38 11.63 18.16 12.36
C VAL A 38 10.97 17.15 11.41
N LEU A 39 11.59 16.91 10.28
CA LEU A 39 11.14 15.85 9.34
C LEU A 39 11.15 14.49 10.05
N ARG A 40 10.19 13.67 9.74
CA ARG A 40 10.06 12.29 10.25
C ARG A 40 10.00 11.27 9.12
N THR A 41 10.30 10.03 9.42
CA THR A 41 10.08 8.89 8.53
C THR A 41 8.98 7.99 9.06
N ALA A 42 8.22 7.37 8.15
CA ALA A 42 7.30 6.29 8.44
C ALA A 42 7.55 5.14 7.45
N VAL A 43 7.44 3.88 7.89
CA VAL A 43 7.70 2.71 7.03
C VAL A 43 6.45 1.86 6.90
N PHE A 44 6.01 1.66 5.65
CA PHE A 44 4.79 0.94 5.31
C PHE A 44 5.05 -0.18 4.31
N ALA A 45 4.39 -1.32 4.51
CA ALA A 45 4.33 -2.43 3.57
C ALA A 45 2.86 -2.72 3.22
N GLY A 46 2.52 -2.73 1.94
CA GLY A 46 1.14 -2.89 1.46
C GLY A 46 1.08 -3.52 0.06
N GLY A 47 1.80 -4.65 -0.14
CA GLY A 47 1.96 -5.30 -1.43
C GLY A 47 3.19 -4.82 -2.19
N CYS A 48 3.18 -4.92 -3.53
CA CYS A 48 4.26 -4.42 -4.36
C CYS A 48 4.57 -2.94 -4.06
N PHE A 49 5.83 -2.68 -3.71
CA PHE A 49 6.27 -1.34 -3.29
C PHE A 49 6.16 -0.27 -4.38
N TRP A 50 6.15 -0.62 -5.69
CA TRP A 50 5.99 0.34 -6.78
C TRP A 50 4.69 1.16 -6.68
N GLY A 51 3.57 0.50 -6.36
CA GLY A 51 2.29 1.18 -6.21
C GLY A 51 2.18 1.97 -4.91
N VAL A 52 2.77 1.46 -3.83
CA VAL A 52 2.80 2.17 -2.54
C VAL A 52 3.70 3.41 -2.63
N GLU A 53 4.88 3.30 -3.26
CA GLU A 53 5.77 4.43 -3.56
C GLU A 53 5.02 5.48 -4.39
N LEU A 54 4.39 5.07 -5.50
CA LEU A 54 3.61 5.97 -6.37
C LEU A 54 2.53 6.76 -5.61
N VAL A 55 1.81 6.11 -4.70
CA VAL A 55 0.79 6.79 -3.89
C VAL A 55 1.42 7.86 -3.02
N PHE A 56 2.42 7.50 -2.20
CA PHE A 56 2.99 8.44 -1.24
C PHE A 56 3.82 9.56 -1.90
N GLU A 57 4.43 9.33 -3.06
CA GLU A 57 5.09 10.38 -3.84
C GLU A 57 4.15 11.52 -4.24
N HIS A 58 2.85 11.22 -4.36
CA HIS A 58 1.83 12.20 -4.74
C HIS A 58 1.05 12.77 -3.56
N VAL A 59 1.55 12.61 -2.33
CA VAL A 59 0.92 13.16 -1.11
C VAL A 59 1.62 14.45 -0.70
N GLN A 60 0.85 15.52 -0.55
CA GLN A 60 1.35 16.82 -0.09
C GLN A 60 1.94 16.70 1.31
N GLY A 61 3.10 17.29 1.53
CA GLY A 61 3.84 17.19 2.81
C GLY A 61 4.83 16.03 2.86
N VAL A 62 4.73 15.04 1.97
CA VAL A 62 5.77 14.03 1.76
C VAL A 62 6.93 14.67 0.98
N ARG A 63 8.16 14.42 1.45
CA ARG A 63 9.40 14.98 0.90
C ARG A 63 10.14 13.99 0.04
N ASP A 64 10.14 12.73 0.45
CA ASP A 64 10.79 11.62 -0.26
C ASP A 64 10.08 10.32 0.03
N VAL A 65 10.12 9.40 -0.92
CA VAL A 65 9.68 8.02 -0.75
C VAL A 65 10.73 7.12 -1.35
N VAL A 66 11.08 6.07 -0.64
CA VAL A 66 12.11 5.12 -1.06
C VAL A 66 11.53 3.72 -1.00
N SER A 67 11.54 2.99 -2.10
CA SER A 67 11.23 1.57 -2.14
C SER A 67 12.35 0.75 -1.49
N GLY A 68 12.00 -0.26 -0.70
CA GLY A 68 12.97 -1.07 0.03
C GLY A 68 12.36 -2.27 0.73
N TYR A 69 13.08 -2.78 1.70
CA TYR A 69 12.77 -4.00 2.43
C TYR A 69 12.87 -3.76 3.95
N ALA A 70 11.89 -4.25 4.71
CA ALA A 70 11.91 -4.20 6.18
C ALA A 70 11.43 -5.53 6.79
N GLY A 71 11.77 -5.79 8.05
CA GLY A 71 11.34 -6.96 8.81
C GLY A 71 12.31 -8.14 8.82
N GLY A 72 13.20 -8.25 7.85
CA GLY A 72 14.22 -9.31 7.74
C GLY A 72 15.62 -8.88 8.16
N LYS A 73 16.61 -9.72 7.88
CA LYS A 73 18.01 -9.46 8.17
C LYS A 73 18.71 -8.77 6.99
N ASN A 74 19.60 -7.81 7.28
CA ASN A 74 20.30 -7.00 6.29
C ASN A 74 20.89 -7.80 5.10
N TYR A 75 21.59 -8.91 5.36
CA TYR A 75 22.25 -9.71 4.33
C TYR A 75 21.27 -10.40 3.35
N MET A 76 19.95 -10.40 3.67
CA MET A 76 18.87 -10.93 2.82
C MET A 76 18.09 -9.81 2.12
N ALA A 77 18.42 -8.54 2.36
CA ALA A 77 17.71 -7.38 1.83
C ALA A 77 18.12 -7.06 0.39
N HIS A 78 17.82 -7.97 -0.52
CA HIS A 78 17.98 -7.78 -1.96
C HIS A 78 16.86 -8.51 -2.72
N TYR A 79 16.46 -7.97 -3.87
CA TYR A 79 15.28 -8.41 -4.60
C TYR A 79 15.21 -9.91 -4.85
N ALA A 80 16.31 -10.50 -5.36
CA ALA A 80 16.36 -11.92 -5.69
C ALA A 80 16.07 -12.84 -4.49
N ALA A 81 16.44 -12.44 -3.27
CA ALA A 81 16.12 -13.19 -2.06
C ALA A 81 14.70 -12.89 -1.57
N VAL A 82 14.30 -11.62 -1.52
CA VAL A 82 12.99 -11.21 -0.99
C VAL A 82 11.85 -11.75 -1.85
N ALA A 83 11.98 -11.73 -3.16
CA ALA A 83 11.00 -12.28 -4.10
C ALA A 83 10.66 -13.77 -3.84
N GLY A 84 11.58 -14.52 -3.22
CA GLY A 84 11.35 -15.92 -2.80
C GLY A 84 10.46 -16.09 -1.57
N GLY A 85 10.10 -15.02 -0.86
CA GLY A 85 9.15 -15.04 0.28
C GLY A 85 9.68 -15.66 1.58
N THR A 86 10.97 -15.98 1.68
CA THR A 86 11.53 -16.73 2.83
C THR A 86 12.47 -15.90 3.72
N THR A 87 12.68 -14.62 3.41
CA THR A 87 13.66 -13.76 4.09
C THR A 87 13.15 -13.11 5.37
N GLY A 88 11.83 -13.11 5.58
CA GLY A 88 11.15 -12.33 6.62
C GLY A 88 10.95 -10.86 6.23
N HIS A 89 11.57 -10.38 5.14
CA HIS A 89 11.30 -9.05 4.62
C HIS A 89 9.91 -8.91 4.01
N ALA A 90 9.31 -7.72 4.17
CA ALA A 90 8.25 -7.24 3.31
C ALA A 90 8.78 -6.20 2.33
N GLU A 91 8.25 -6.18 1.11
CA GLU A 91 8.38 -5.03 0.23
C GLU A 91 7.74 -3.82 0.90
N SER A 92 8.51 -2.78 1.09
CA SER A 92 8.16 -1.65 1.96
C SER A 92 8.55 -0.33 1.31
N VAL A 93 7.95 0.75 1.77
CA VAL A 93 8.39 2.10 1.46
C VAL A 93 8.75 2.85 2.73
N GLU A 94 9.85 3.61 2.69
CA GLU A 94 10.18 4.61 3.69
C GLU A 94 9.70 5.97 3.19
N VAL A 95 8.83 6.61 3.95
CA VAL A 95 8.19 7.89 3.63
C VAL A 95 8.78 8.96 4.52
N LEU A 96 9.59 9.87 3.96
CA LEU A 96 10.07 11.08 4.63
C LEU A 96 9.00 12.17 4.50
N TYR A 97 8.50 12.70 5.62
CA TYR A 97 7.44 13.69 5.60
C TYR A 97 7.69 14.87 6.54
N ASP A 98 7.01 15.98 6.29
CA ASP A 98 7.02 17.20 7.10
C ASP A 98 5.79 17.23 8.02
N PRO A 99 5.93 17.00 9.34
CA PRO A 99 4.80 16.96 10.28
C PRO A 99 4.03 18.29 10.41
N ARG A 100 4.58 19.38 9.89
CA ARG A 100 3.88 20.67 9.80
C ARG A 100 2.82 20.68 8.70
N GLN A 101 2.96 19.81 7.66
CA GLN A 101 2.11 19.77 6.49
C GLN A 101 1.20 18.54 6.47
N ILE A 102 1.72 17.39 6.90
CA ILE A 102 0.95 16.13 6.99
C ILE A 102 1.33 15.38 8.26
N SER A 103 0.36 14.88 8.99
CA SER A 103 0.58 14.12 10.21
C SER A 103 0.76 12.63 9.94
N TYR A 104 1.30 11.90 10.92
CA TYR A 104 1.41 10.45 10.86
C TYR A 104 0.04 9.78 10.67
N GLY A 105 -0.98 10.25 11.40
CA GLY A 105 -2.34 9.74 11.26
C GLY A 105 -2.94 10.00 9.87
N GLN A 106 -2.60 11.11 9.22
CA GLN A 106 -3.02 11.36 7.84
C GLN A 106 -2.32 10.42 6.86
N LEU A 107 -1.03 10.08 7.07
CA LEU A 107 -0.34 9.06 6.28
C LEU A 107 -1.00 7.67 6.46
N LEU A 108 -1.33 7.28 7.69
CA LEU A 108 -2.08 6.05 7.96
C LEU A 108 -3.45 6.05 7.25
N ARG A 109 -4.14 7.18 7.23
CA ARG A 109 -5.42 7.32 6.54
C ARG A 109 -5.28 7.09 5.03
N VAL A 110 -4.25 7.66 4.40
CA VAL A 110 -3.94 7.42 2.98
C VAL A 110 -3.59 5.94 2.77
N PHE A 111 -2.77 5.35 3.64
CA PHE A 111 -2.36 3.95 3.58
C PHE A 111 -3.56 3.00 3.54
N PHE A 112 -4.50 3.14 4.50
CA PHE A 112 -5.70 2.29 4.58
C PHE A 112 -6.78 2.63 3.54
N SER A 113 -6.81 3.86 3.00
CA SER A 113 -7.83 4.23 2.01
C SER A 113 -7.45 3.87 0.57
N VAL A 114 -6.15 3.89 0.24
CA VAL A 114 -5.70 3.98 -1.16
C VAL A 114 -4.55 3.05 -1.50
N ALA A 115 -3.58 2.88 -0.59
CA ALA A 115 -2.33 2.23 -0.95
C ALA A 115 -2.49 0.72 -1.15
N HIS A 116 -3.41 0.08 -0.43
CA HIS A 116 -3.62 -1.36 -0.48
C HIS A 116 -4.99 -1.77 0.10
N ASP A 117 -5.33 -3.04 -0.03
CA ASP A 117 -6.44 -3.68 0.68
C ASP A 117 -5.90 -4.34 1.97
N PRO A 118 -6.26 -3.81 3.16
CA PRO A 118 -5.71 -4.29 4.43
C PRO A 118 -6.29 -5.62 4.90
N THR A 119 -7.21 -6.23 4.14
CA THR A 119 -7.86 -7.51 4.48
C THR A 119 -7.18 -8.72 3.84
N GLN A 120 -6.18 -8.50 2.97
CA GLN A 120 -5.50 -9.56 2.24
C GLN A 120 -4.27 -10.07 3.00
N LEU A 121 -4.39 -11.28 3.54
CA LEU A 121 -3.31 -11.90 4.31
C LEU A 121 -2.21 -12.45 3.39
N ASN A 122 -0.95 -12.00 3.60
CA ASN A 122 0.22 -12.44 2.85
C ASN A 122 0.05 -12.37 1.33
N ARG A 123 -0.66 -11.38 0.86
CA ARG A 123 -0.85 -11.09 -0.56
C ARG A 123 -1.36 -9.68 -0.76
N GLN A 124 -1.29 -9.19 -2.01
CA GLN A 124 -1.97 -7.97 -2.42
C GLN A 124 -2.30 -8.03 -3.91
N GLY A 125 -3.59 -8.09 -4.23
CA GLY A 125 -4.02 -8.24 -5.61
C GLY A 125 -3.44 -9.50 -6.27
N PRO A 126 -2.66 -9.37 -7.37
CA PRO A 126 -2.08 -10.52 -8.06
C PRO A 126 -0.83 -11.09 -7.37
N ASP A 127 -0.23 -10.35 -6.43
CA ASP A 127 1.02 -10.73 -5.79
C ASP A 127 0.76 -11.59 -4.55
N GLU A 128 1.38 -12.77 -4.49
CA GLU A 128 1.21 -13.73 -3.40
C GLU A 128 2.53 -14.01 -2.70
N GLY A 129 2.47 -14.07 -1.36
CA GLY A 129 3.59 -14.36 -0.49
C GLY A 129 3.73 -13.38 0.66
N PRO A 130 4.44 -13.78 1.75
CA PRO A 130 4.60 -12.97 2.95
C PRO A 130 5.39 -11.67 2.71
N GLN A 131 6.15 -11.58 1.61
CA GLN A 131 6.83 -10.35 1.19
C GLN A 131 5.85 -9.25 0.73
N TYR A 132 4.60 -9.60 0.42
CA TYR A 132 3.53 -8.67 0.04
C TYR A 132 2.51 -8.46 1.16
N ARG A 133 2.85 -8.84 2.41
CA ARG A 133 1.97 -8.65 3.58
C ARG A 133 1.72 -7.18 3.87
N SER A 134 0.57 -6.90 4.46
CA SER A 134 0.27 -5.58 5.02
C SER A 134 0.93 -5.44 6.40
N THR A 135 1.79 -4.43 6.56
CA THR A 135 2.54 -4.19 7.81
C THR A 135 2.85 -2.70 7.96
N ILE A 136 2.78 -2.21 9.19
CA ILE A 136 3.31 -0.91 9.60
C ILE A 136 4.53 -1.19 10.49
N PHE A 137 5.71 -0.69 10.10
CA PHE A 137 6.93 -0.78 10.88
C PHE A 137 7.07 0.48 11.72
N PHE A 138 6.72 0.41 13.00
CA PHE A 138 6.75 1.55 13.91
C PHE A 138 8.15 1.85 14.44
N ALA A 139 8.49 3.14 14.54
CA ALA A 139 9.77 3.60 15.04
C ALA A 139 9.81 3.67 16.58
N ASP A 140 8.66 3.94 17.21
CA ASP A 140 8.53 4.12 18.65
C ASP A 140 7.15 3.68 19.17
N GLU A 141 6.97 3.66 20.51
CA GLU A 141 5.72 3.26 21.16
C GLU A 141 4.54 4.20 20.84
N ALA A 142 4.81 5.46 20.50
CA ALA A 142 3.76 6.41 20.16
C ALA A 142 3.17 6.08 18.78
N GLU A 143 4.02 5.79 17.78
CA GLU A 143 3.58 5.33 16.47
C GLU A 143 2.83 3.99 16.55
N GLU A 144 3.36 3.02 17.34
CA GLU A 144 2.69 1.74 17.57
C GLU A 144 1.29 1.94 18.14
N ARG A 145 1.17 2.74 19.19
CA ARG A 145 -0.12 3.01 19.84
C ARG A 145 -1.11 3.66 18.87
N ILE A 146 -0.70 4.66 18.10
CA ILE A 146 -1.57 5.35 17.15
C ILE A 146 -2.03 4.39 16.05
N ALA A 147 -1.12 3.63 15.46
CA ALA A 147 -1.46 2.66 14.43
C ALA A 147 -2.40 1.56 14.94
N ARG A 148 -2.16 1.03 16.15
CA ARG A 148 -3.00 0.04 16.82
C ARG A 148 -4.41 0.56 17.10
N GLU A 149 -4.53 1.75 17.67
CA GLU A 149 -5.83 2.37 17.95
C GLU A 149 -6.57 2.69 16.65
N TYR A 150 -5.86 3.10 15.60
CA TYR A 150 -6.49 3.36 14.32
C TYR A 150 -7.03 2.08 13.66
N ILE A 151 -6.27 0.99 13.67
CA ILE A 151 -6.77 -0.32 13.21
C ILE A 151 -8.04 -0.72 13.99
N ARG A 152 -8.01 -0.62 15.34
CA ARG A 152 -9.19 -0.91 16.17
C ARG A 152 -10.40 -0.02 15.85
N GLN A 153 -10.15 1.27 15.58
CA GLN A 153 -11.20 2.21 15.16
C GLN A 153 -11.84 1.79 13.85
N LEU A 154 -11.05 1.38 12.85
CA LEU A 154 -11.54 0.96 11.54
C LEU A 154 -12.31 -0.37 11.63
N ASP A 155 -11.80 -1.35 12.39
CA ASP A 155 -12.49 -2.63 12.62
C ASP A 155 -13.81 -2.42 13.39
N ALA A 156 -13.83 -1.61 14.44
CA ALA A 156 -15.03 -1.30 15.21
C ALA A 156 -16.11 -0.58 14.37
N ALA A 157 -15.68 0.20 13.39
CA ALA A 157 -16.57 0.88 12.46
C ALA A 157 -17.03 -0.01 11.27
N ASN A 158 -16.55 -1.26 11.21
CA ASN A 158 -16.78 -2.20 10.10
C ASN A 158 -16.54 -1.55 8.73
N VAL A 159 -15.41 -0.85 8.59
CA VAL A 159 -15.08 -0.08 7.39
C VAL A 159 -14.80 -1.00 6.21
N PHE A 160 -14.23 -2.17 6.47
CA PHE A 160 -13.91 -3.19 5.46
C PHE A 160 -14.85 -4.39 5.60
N GLU A 161 -15.03 -5.15 4.52
CA GLU A 161 -15.88 -6.35 4.48
C GLU A 161 -15.31 -7.54 5.29
N ALA A 162 -14.01 -7.49 5.59
CA ALA A 162 -13.30 -8.50 6.38
C ALA A 162 -12.36 -7.81 7.40
N PRO A 163 -11.93 -8.52 8.45
CA PRO A 163 -11.01 -7.98 9.45
C PRO A 163 -9.70 -7.48 8.83
N ILE A 164 -9.16 -6.42 9.39
CA ILE A 164 -7.84 -5.90 9.01
C ILE A 164 -6.76 -6.89 9.48
N VAL A 165 -5.91 -7.32 8.54
CA VAL A 165 -4.78 -8.24 8.79
C VAL A 165 -3.43 -7.53 8.85
N THR A 166 -3.42 -6.20 8.82
CA THR A 166 -2.20 -5.39 8.93
C THR A 166 -1.50 -5.66 10.25
N THR A 167 -0.25 -6.11 10.20
CA THR A 167 0.58 -6.32 11.38
C THR A 167 1.30 -5.03 11.80
N LEU A 168 1.64 -4.95 13.08
CA LEU A 168 2.50 -3.90 13.64
C LEU A 168 3.81 -4.54 14.06
N GLU A 169 4.91 -4.15 13.44
CA GLU A 169 6.24 -4.69 13.69
C GLU A 169 7.20 -3.54 14.07
N PRO A 170 8.13 -3.75 15.02
CA PRO A 170 9.13 -2.72 15.30
C PRO A 170 10.06 -2.53 14.10
N ASN A 171 10.34 -1.29 13.74
CA ASN A 171 11.32 -0.95 12.70
C ASN A 171 12.73 -1.26 13.20
N ARG A 172 13.28 -2.39 12.80
CA ARG A 172 14.65 -2.83 13.11
C ARG A 172 15.66 -2.49 12.02
N GLY A 173 15.23 -1.75 11.03
CA GLY A 173 16.01 -1.30 9.88
C GLY A 173 15.22 -1.39 8.58
N PHE A 174 15.37 -0.35 7.80
CA PHE A 174 14.90 -0.27 6.43
C PHE A 174 16.09 -0.38 5.49
N PHE A 175 15.99 -1.18 4.46
CA PHE A 175 17.04 -1.44 3.48
C PHE A 175 16.54 -1.03 2.10
N ARG A 176 17.15 0.01 1.53
CA ARG A 176 16.80 0.53 0.21
C ARG A 176 16.91 -0.57 -0.84
N ALA A 177 15.90 -0.71 -1.69
CA ALA A 177 15.91 -1.59 -2.85
C ALA A 177 16.85 -1.03 -3.94
N GLU A 178 17.16 -1.88 -4.90
CA GLU A 178 18.03 -1.61 -6.03
C GLU A 178 17.50 -0.41 -6.86
N ALA A 179 18.37 0.27 -7.58
CA ALA A 179 18.06 1.51 -8.28
C ALA A 179 16.96 1.35 -9.35
N GLU A 180 16.86 0.17 -9.95
CA GLU A 180 15.82 -0.16 -10.91
C GLU A 180 14.41 -0.19 -10.33
N HIS A 181 14.25 -0.37 -9.01
CA HIS A 181 12.95 -0.38 -8.33
C HIS A 181 12.48 1.00 -7.88
N GLN A 182 13.37 1.97 -7.77
CA GLN A 182 13.01 3.33 -7.36
C GLN A 182 12.25 4.06 -8.46
N ASP A 183 11.18 4.78 -8.11
CA ASP A 183 10.31 5.52 -9.05
C ASP A 183 9.80 4.63 -10.21
N TYR A 184 9.68 3.31 -10.00
CA TYR A 184 9.43 2.37 -11.09
C TYR A 184 8.11 2.65 -11.80
N ALA A 185 7.03 2.85 -11.07
CA ALA A 185 5.71 3.12 -11.64
C ALA A 185 5.70 4.43 -12.44
N THR A 186 6.36 5.47 -11.92
CA THR A 186 6.50 6.78 -12.56
C THR A 186 7.32 6.71 -13.85
N ARG A 187 8.40 5.90 -13.88
CA ARG A 187 9.24 5.71 -15.05
C ARG A 187 8.63 4.77 -16.10
N ASN A 188 7.73 3.87 -15.69
CA ASN A 188 7.13 2.84 -16.54
C ASN A 188 5.60 2.88 -16.58
N PRO A 189 4.94 4.06 -16.82
CA PRO A 189 3.50 4.23 -16.66
C PRO A 189 2.66 3.44 -17.67
N ARG A 190 3.27 2.87 -18.71
CA ARG A 190 2.59 2.04 -19.72
C ARG A 190 2.80 0.54 -19.52
N GLN A 191 3.60 0.15 -18.53
CA GLN A 191 3.80 -1.26 -18.20
C GLN A 191 2.48 -1.85 -17.70
N ARG A 192 2.11 -3.03 -18.21
CA ARG A 192 0.78 -3.62 -17.99
C ARG A 192 0.42 -3.76 -16.49
N TYR A 193 1.37 -4.19 -15.67
CA TYR A 193 1.17 -4.32 -14.22
C TYR A 193 0.82 -2.97 -13.59
N ILE A 194 1.59 -1.93 -13.91
CA ILE A 194 1.38 -0.56 -13.42
C ILE A 194 0.01 -0.03 -13.82
N VAL A 195 -0.37 -0.22 -15.09
CA VAL A 195 -1.67 0.24 -15.61
C VAL A 195 -2.84 -0.42 -14.88
N LEU A 196 -2.72 -1.72 -14.57
CA LEU A 196 -3.81 -2.50 -13.98
C LEU A 196 -3.86 -2.40 -12.46
N ASN A 197 -2.71 -2.27 -11.76
CA ASN A 197 -2.64 -2.38 -10.31
C ASN A 197 -2.27 -1.09 -9.59
N ASP A 198 -1.47 -0.21 -10.19
CA ASP A 198 -0.92 0.95 -9.48
C ASP A 198 -1.53 2.28 -9.90
N LEU A 199 -1.76 2.53 -11.20
CA LEU A 199 -2.44 3.76 -11.64
C LEU A 199 -3.85 3.92 -11.06
N PRO A 200 -4.66 2.87 -10.83
CA PRO A 200 -5.93 3.00 -10.13
C PRO A 200 -5.77 3.56 -8.70
N LYS A 201 -4.71 3.16 -7.97
CA LYS A 201 -4.42 3.70 -6.63
C LYS A 201 -4.17 5.22 -6.69
N LEU A 202 -3.38 5.68 -7.67
CA LEU A 202 -3.13 7.10 -7.86
C LEU A 202 -4.41 7.88 -8.24
N ALA A 203 -5.25 7.31 -9.09
CA ALA A 203 -6.54 7.89 -9.44
C ALA A 203 -7.46 8.00 -8.21
N ASN A 204 -7.44 7.00 -7.34
CA ASN A 204 -8.18 6.98 -6.08
C ASN A 204 -7.64 8.01 -5.08
N LEU A 205 -6.31 8.18 -4.96
CA LEU A 205 -5.71 9.25 -4.15
C LEU A 205 -6.25 10.61 -4.59
N ARG A 206 -6.18 10.90 -5.89
CA ARG A 206 -6.68 12.17 -6.45
C ARG A 206 -8.18 12.39 -6.18
N ARG A 207 -8.98 11.33 -6.26
CA ARG A 207 -10.43 11.38 -6.06
C ARG A 207 -10.82 11.54 -4.60
N LEU A 208 -10.17 10.76 -3.70
CA LEU A 208 -10.55 10.68 -2.29
C LEU A 208 -9.86 11.74 -1.42
N PHE A 209 -8.69 12.22 -1.83
CA PHE A 209 -7.87 13.19 -1.10
C PHE A 209 -7.42 14.35 -1.99
N PRO A 210 -8.36 15.09 -2.62
CA PRO A 210 -8.00 16.19 -3.54
C PRO A 210 -7.11 17.25 -2.88
N ASP A 211 -7.30 17.50 -1.58
CA ASP A 211 -6.54 18.49 -0.81
C ASP A 211 -5.13 18.00 -0.42
N LEU A 212 -4.90 16.69 -0.44
CA LEU A 212 -3.58 16.09 -0.18
C LEU A 212 -2.87 15.67 -1.46
N TYR A 213 -3.58 15.58 -2.59
CA TYR A 213 -2.97 15.19 -3.85
C TYR A 213 -2.07 16.29 -4.41
N THR A 214 -0.87 15.94 -4.80
CA THR A 214 0.03 16.82 -5.57
C THR A 214 0.50 16.14 -6.83
N ALA A 215 0.49 16.89 -7.95
CA ALA A 215 1.14 16.44 -9.17
C ALA A 215 2.65 16.64 -9.00
N ARG A 216 3.37 15.55 -8.71
CA ARG A 216 4.82 15.59 -8.53
C ARG A 216 5.51 15.23 -9.83
N ALA A 217 6.49 16.04 -10.24
CA ALA A 217 7.41 15.64 -11.28
C ALA A 217 8.32 14.51 -10.74
N PRO A 218 8.75 13.54 -11.59
CA PRO A 218 9.75 12.56 -11.21
C PRO A 218 10.97 13.26 -10.63
N ARG A 219 11.52 12.74 -9.53
CA ARG A 219 12.80 13.25 -9.01
C ARG A 219 13.93 12.75 -9.89
N GLU A 220 14.80 13.65 -10.33
CA GLU A 220 16.13 13.28 -10.79
C GLU A 220 16.93 12.86 -9.55
N ARG A 221 17.27 11.59 -9.44
CA ARG A 221 18.10 11.03 -8.36
C ARG A 221 19.50 10.75 -8.84
#